data_2797bdc033d74cfc3b923ac935a5e5ac
#
_entry.id   2797bdc033d74cfc3b923ac935a5e5ac
#
_cell.length_a   1.000
_cell.length_b   1.000
_cell.length_c   1.000
_cell.angle_alpha   90.00
_cell.angle_beta   90.00
_cell.angle_gamma   90.00
#
_symmetry.space_group_name_H-M   'P 1'
#
loop_
_entity.id
_entity.type
_entity.pdbx_description
1 polymer ?
#
loop_
_entity_poly.entity_id
_entity_poly.type
_entity_poly.pdbx_seq_one_letter_code
_entity_poly.pdbx_strand_id
1 'polypeptide(L)'
;MKRDMRKYILRKLVELIFTLLFVTLLSFLLMRLSSVDPATAYAKRMIGNPTAEQIEKIRIQLGFDKPLLVQYGRWVWDLLHFDLGVSLANGHDVWTDIATAFPKTLGIVALASIFQVVFIVIVSCIAFLLPWKLPKKAVRLLCILGVSIPSFYLATVYLDYFAVQKSLISVAGNTTLLSYISPAICIGVFGASFYTPLL
;
A
#
# COMPACT_ATOMS: atom_id res chain seq x y z
N MET A 1 -38.89 -4.61 3.65
CA MET A 1 -37.57 -5.08 3.21
C MET A 1 -36.82 -4.08 2.31
N LYS A 2 -37.33 -3.63 1.13
CA LYS A 2 -36.62 -2.64 0.27
C LYS A 2 -36.39 -1.26 0.91
N ARG A 3 -37.32 -0.77 1.74
CA ARG A 3 -37.24 0.56 2.38
C ARG A 3 -36.18 0.60 3.49
N ASP A 4 -35.98 -0.51 4.18
CA ASP A 4 -34.97 -0.62 5.25
C ASP A 4 -33.57 -0.77 4.66
N MET A 5 -33.42 -1.44 3.51
CA MET A 5 -32.16 -1.56 2.79
C MET A 5 -31.66 -0.20 2.27
N ARG A 6 -32.56 0.65 1.72
CA ARG A 6 -32.19 2.02 1.29
C ARG A 6 -31.73 2.88 2.46
N LYS A 7 -32.42 2.83 3.59
CA LYS A 7 -31.99 3.56 4.80
C LYS A 7 -30.64 3.07 5.33
N TYR A 8 -30.43 1.75 5.30
CA TYR A 8 -29.15 1.16 5.69
C TYR A 8 -28.00 1.62 4.77
N ILE A 9 -28.20 1.56 3.45
CA ILE A 9 -27.19 2.01 2.47
C ILE A 9 -26.89 3.50 2.65
N LEU A 10 -27.92 4.34 2.75
CA LEU A 10 -27.75 5.77 2.98
C LEU A 10 -26.97 6.07 4.26
N ARG A 11 -27.29 5.39 5.35
CA ARG A 11 -26.56 5.52 6.60
C ARG A 11 -25.09 5.13 6.44
N LYS A 12 -24.81 4.01 5.75
CA LYS A 12 -23.44 3.55 5.47
C LYS A 12 -22.65 4.50 4.58
N LEU A 13 -23.31 5.11 3.59
CA LEU A 13 -22.68 6.14 2.75
C LEU A 13 -22.33 7.39 3.58
N VAL A 14 -23.22 7.84 4.45
CA VAL A 14 -22.95 8.99 5.33
C VAL A 14 -21.79 8.67 6.30
N GLU A 15 -21.82 7.48 6.92
CA GLU A 15 -20.73 7.02 7.78
C GLU A 15 -19.39 6.97 7.02
N LEU A 16 -19.39 6.49 5.78
CA LEU A 16 -18.21 6.44 4.90
C LEU A 16 -17.66 7.83 4.60
N ILE A 17 -18.53 8.76 4.16
CA ILE A 17 -18.13 10.13 3.84
C ILE A 17 -17.55 10.82 5.10
N PHE A 18 -18.22 10.67 6.23
CA PHE A 18 -17.76 11.25 7.48
C PHE A 18 -16.39 10.68 7.89
N THR A 19 -16.21 9.38 7.78
CA THR A 19 -14.94 8.70 8.07
C THR A 19 -13.83 9.20 7.14
N LEU A 20 -14.10 9.31 5.84
CA LEU A 20 -13.13 9.82 4.87
C LEU A 20 -12.72 11.25 5.18
N LEU A 21 -13.69 12.13 5.44
CA LEU A 21 -13.41 13.52 5.81
C LEU A 21 -12.62 13.62 7.11
N PHE A 22 -12.95 12.81 8.11
CA PHE A 22 -12.23 12.79 9.38
C PHE A 22 -10.79 12.31 9.21
N VAL A 23 -10.58 11.19 8.50
CA VAL A 23 -9.24 10.64 8.28
C VAL A 23 -8.37 11.58 7.45
N THR A 24 -8.93 12.17 6.39
CA THR A 24 -8.20 13.13 5.55
C THR A 24 -7.86 14.42 6.29
N LEU A 25 -8.78 14.94 7.10
CA LEU A 25 -8.53 16.11 7.95
C LEU A 25 -7.43 15.81 8.99
N LEU A 26 -7.52 14.66 9.65
CA LEU A 26 -6.52 14.25 10.63
C LEU A 26 -5.14 14.10 9.99
N SER A 27 -5.07 13.44 8.84
CA SER A 27 -3.81 13.27 8.08
C SER A 27 -3.24 14.62 7.63
N PHE A 28 -4.10 15.54 7.15
CA PHE A 28 -3.72 16.89 6.78
C PHE A 28 -3.15 17.66 7.98
N LEU A 29 -3.82 17.61 9.13
CA LEU A 29 -3.36 18.29 10.35
C LEU A 29 -2.04 17.71 10.85
N LEU A 30 -1.89 16.38 10.89
CA LEU A 30 -0.65 15.73 11.31
C LEU A 30 0.54 16.15 10.42
N MET A 31 0.32 16.25 9.10
CA MET A 31 1.36 16.73 8.18
C MET A 31 1.72 18.20 8.45
N ARG A 32 0.75 19.03 8.85
CA ARG A 32 0.97 20.46 9.15
C ARG A 32 1.55 20.71 10.54
N LEU A 33 1.32 19.81 11.47
CA LEU A 33 1.95 19.85 12.80
C LEU A 33 3.43 19.40 12.78
N SER A 34 3.89 18.88 11.65
CA SER A 34 5.32 18.56 11.47
C SER A 34 6.17 19.81 11.64
N SER A 35 7.28 19.68 12.33
CA SER A 35 8.26 20.77 12.52
C SER A 35 8.94 21.20 11.21
N VAL A 36 8.76 20.44 10.13
CA VAL A 36 9.35 20.75 8.82
C VAL A 36 8.30 21.47 7.97
N ASP A 37 8.61 22.71 7.61
CA ASP A 37 7.80 23.52 6.69
C ASP A 37 7.72 22.85 5.31
N PRO A 38 6.50 22.55 4.79
CA PRO A 38 6.33 21.83 3.52
C PRO A 38 6.94 22.54 2.32
N ALA A 39 6.86 23.89 2.26
CA ALA A 39 7.46 24.67 1.18
C ALA A 39 8.98 24.53 1.17
N THR A 40 9.59 24.60 2.34
CA THR A 40 11.04 24.41 2.50
C THR A 40 11.46 22.98 2.15
N ALA A 41 10.71 21.97 2.59
CA ALA A 41 10.99 20.58 2.28
C ALA A 41 10.90 20.31 0.77
N TYR A 42 9.86 20.80 0.12
CA TYR A 42 9.69 20.69 -1.33
C TYR A 42 10.80 21.43 -2.09
N ALA A 43 11.07 22.68 -1.73
CA ALA A 43 12.12 23.49 -2.36
C ALA A 43 13.51 22.80 -2.27
N LYS A 44 13.86 22.25 -1.11
CA LYS A 44 15.13 21.55 -0.92
C LYS A 44 15.23 20.29 -1.78
N ARG A 45 14.13 19.58 -1.98
CA ARG A 45 14.13 18.38 -2.84
C ARG A 45 14.25 18.73 -4.32
N MET A 46 13.57 19.79 -4.77
CA MET A 46 13.54 20.16 -6.19
C MET A 46 14.78 20.96 -6.64
N ILE A 47 15.31 21.81 -5.77
CA ILE A 47 16.37 22.78 -6.11
C ILE A 47 17.69 22.39 -5.45
N GLY A 48 17.67 21.59 -4.39
CA GLY A 48 18.82 21.21 -3.58
C GLY A 48 19.16 22.29 -2.54
N ASN A 49 19.59 23.44 -2.95
CA ASN A 49 19.97 24.55 -2.06
C ASN A 49 19.19 25.84 -2.40
N PRO A 50 17.89 25.91 -2.05
CA PRO A 50 17.03 27.01 -2.41
C PRO A 50 17.33 28.26 -1.58
N THR A 51 17.21 29.45 -2.21
CA THR A 51 17.25 30.73 -1.51
C THR A 51 15.93 30.97 -0.76
N ALA A 52 15.94 31.91 0.21
CA ALA A 52 14.73 32.28 0.93
C ALA A 52 13.60 32.81 -0.02
N GLU A 53 14.00 33.55 -1.05
CA GLU A 53 13.05 34.05 -2.06
C GLU A 53 12.41 32.89 -2.88
N GLN A 54 13.17 31.88 -3.23
CA GLN A 54 12.67 30.68 -3.94
C GLN A 54 11.69 29.88 -3.07
N ILE A 55 11.99 29.74 -1.78
CA ILE A 55 11.09 29.07 -0.83
C ILE A 55 9.78 29.83 -0.72
N GLU A 56 9.83 31.17 -0.61
CA GLU A 56 8.62 31.98 -0.49
C GLU A 56 7.77 31.97 -1.77
N LYS A 57 8.37 32.00 -2.95
CA LYS A 57 7.65 31.79 -4.22
C LYS A 57 6.93 30.44 -4.25
N ILE A 58 7.59 29.37 -3.84
CA ILE A 58 6.99 28.02 -3.78
C ILE A 58 5.86 27.98 -2.75
N ARG A 59 6.02 28.63 -1.58
CA ARG A 59 4.99 28.74 -0.56
C ARG A 59 3.70 29.35 -1.12
N ILE A 60 3.82 30.46 -1.83
CA ILE A 60 2.68 31.16 -2.45
C ILE A 60 2.08 30.30 -3.58
N GLN A 61 2.91 29.72 -4.44
CA GLN A 61 2.45 28.90 -5.57
C GLN A 61 1.66 27.67 -5.13
N LEU A 62 2.10 27.01 -4.05
CA LEU A 62 1.41 25.83 -3.51
C LEU A 62 0.31 26.20 -2.50
N GLY A 63 0.10 27.51 -2.25
CA GLY A 63 -0.95 28.01 -1.37
C GLY A 63 -0.70 27.72 0.12
N PHE A 64 0.55 27.49 0.52
CA PHE A 64 0.92 27.25 1.92
C PHE A 64 0.95 28.52 2.77
N ASP A 65 0.78 29.70 2.15
CA ASP A 65 0.60 30.98 2.78
C ASP A 65 -0.80 31.20 3.36
N LYS A 66 -1.78 30.40 2.93
CA LYS A 66 -3.18 30.54 3.32
C LYS A 66 -3.48 29.91 4.69
N PRO A 67 -4.57 30.33 5.38
CA PRO A 67 -5.03 29.67 6.59
C PRO A 67 -5.30 28.17 6.36
N LEU A 68 -5.02 27.32 7.38
CA LEU A 68 -5.12 25.87 7.26
C LEU A 68 -6.48 25.36 6.76
N LEU A 69 -7.57 25.98 7.21
CA LEU A 69 -8.92 25.62 6.77
C LEU A 69 -9.13 25.91 5.26
N VAL A 70 -8.54 26.98 4.76
CA VAL A 70 -8.59 27.31 3.32
C VAL A 70 -7.78 26.33 2.51
N GLN A 71 -6.59 25.96 2.99
CA GLN A 71 -5.74 24.95 2.35
C GLN A 71 -6.45 23.59 2.28
N TYR A 72 -7.07 23.14 3.39
CA TYR A 72 -7.82 21.90 3.43
C TYR A 72 -9.05 21.94 2.51
N GLY A 73 -9.83 23.01 2.58
CA GLY A 73 -11.01 23.21 1.74
C GLY A 73 -10.67 23.18 0.25
N ARG A 74 -9.58 23.88 -0.15
CA ARG A 74 -9.09 23.86 -1.53
C ARG A 74 -8.66 22.45 -1.94
N TRP A 75 -7.87 21.77 -1.12
CA TRP A 75 -7.44 20.41 -1.41
C TRP A 75 -8.62 19.43 -1.57
N VAL A 76 -9.65 19.51 -0.70
CA VAL A 76 -10.88 18.72 -0.86
C VAL A 76 -11.62 19.07 -2.14
N TRP A 77 -11.67 20.35 -2.49
CA TRP A 77 -12.29 20.82 -3.73
C TRP A 77 -11.58 20.25 -4.97
N ASP A 78 -10.25 20.34 -5.01
CA ASP A 78 -9.43 19.82 -6.10
C ASP A 78 -9.61 18.31 -6.21
N LEU A 79 -9.61 17.57 -5.08
CA LEU A 79 -9.88 16.15 -5.04
C LEU A 79 -11.24 15.75 -5.62
N LEU A 80 -12.30 16.53 -5.34
CA LEU A 80 -13.63 16.29 -5.91
C LEU A 80 -13.69 16.51 -7.42
N HIS A 81 -12.73 17.27 -7.97
CA HIS A 81 -12.56 17.47 -9.41
C HIS A 81 -11.53 16.53 -10.03
N PHE A 82 -11.10 15.49 -9.28
CA PHE A 82 -10.08 14.51 -9.70
C PHE A 82 -8.70 15.13 -9.93
N ASP A 83 -8.45 16.32 -9.39
CA ASP A 83 -7.11 16.89 -9.33
C ASP A 83 -6.44 16.48 -8.02
N LEU A 84 -5.47 15.56 -8.13
CA LEU A 84 -4.68 15.10 -7.00
C LEU A 84 -3.45 15.97 -6.73
N GLY A 85 -3.21 16.95 -7.59
CA GLY A 85 -2.07 17.85 -7.49
C GLY A 85 -0.73 17.19 -7.75
N VAL A 86 0.32 17.85 -7.26
CA VAL A 86 1.70 17.39 -7.39
C VAL A 86 2.22 16.77 -6.11
N SER A 87 2.97 15.70 -6.23
CA SER A 87 3.63 15.02 -5.12
C SER A 87 4.71 15.91 -4.49
N LEU A 88 4.61 16.17 -3.20
CA LEU A 88 5.64 16.89 -2.46
C LEU A 88 6.94 16.08 -2.30
N ALA A 89 6.93 14.79 -2.66
CA ALA A 89 8.08 13.92 -2.57
C ALA A 89 8.98 13.96 -3.81
N ASN A 90 8.39 14.00 -5.00
CA ASN A 90 9.13 13.90 -6.27
C ASN A 90 8.77 14.99 -7.30
N GLY A 91 7.76 15.84 -7.03
CA GLY A 91 7.30 16.90 -7.93
C GLY A 91 6.48 16.42 -9.12
N HIS A 92 6.21 15.12 -9.23
CA HIS A 92 5.40 14.57 -10.31
C HIS A 92 3.92 14.77 -10.05
N ASP A 93 3.13 14.76 -11.11
CA ASP A 93 1.69 14.67 -11.02
C ASP A 93 1.27 13.35 -10.35
N VAL A 94 0.47 13.46 -9.28
CA VAL A 94 0.08 12.29 -8.45
C VAL A 94 -0.75 11.30 -9.24
N TRP A 95 -1.62 11.79 -10.16
CA TRP A 95 -2.43 10.91 -10.99
C TRP A 95 -1.59 10.05 -11.92
N THR A 96 -0.56 10.63 -12.51
CA THR A 96 0.41 9.93 -13.38
C THR A 96 1.18 8.87 -12.60
N ASP A 97 1.65 9.21 -11.39
CA ASP A 97 2.34 8.24 -10.53
C ASP A 97 1.42 7.06 -10.16
N ILE A 98 0.15 7.34 -9.81
CA ILE A 98 -0.84 6.29 -9.53
C ILE A 98 -1.12 5.44 -10.78
N ALA A 99 -1.37 6.07 -11.93
CA ALA A 99 -1.69 5.36 -13.17
C ALA A 99 -0.56 4.44 -13.63
N THR A 100 0.68 4.77 -13.32
CA THR A 100 1.85 3.92 -13.62
C THR A 100 2.12 2.84 -12.59
N ALA A 101 1.86 3.10 -11.31
CA ALA A 101 2.13 2.16 -10.22
C ALA A 101 0.99 1.15 -10.00
N PHE A 102 -0.26 1.59 -10.13
CA PHE A 102 -1.44 0.79 -9.82
C PHE A 102 -1.58 -0.50 -10.65
N PRO A 103 -1.37 -0.50 -11.98
CA PRO A 103 -1.42 -1.72 -12.77
C PRO A 103 -0.37 -2.75 -12.35
N LYS A 104 0.83 -2.29 -11.96
CA LYS A 104 1.90 -3.16 -11.45
C LYS A 104 1.48 -3.81 -10.13
N THR A 105 0.93 -3.04 -9.21
CA THR A 105 0.40 -3.53 -7.95
C THR A 105 -0.72 -4.54 -8.16
N LEU A 106 -1.67 -4.26 -9.07
CA LEU A 106 -2.74 -5.21 -9.42
C LEU A 106 -2.18 -6.52 -9.99
N GLY A 107 -1.17 -6.45 -10.85
CA GLY A 107 -0.50 -7.64 -11.39
C GLY A 107 0.14 -8.50 -10.30
N ILE A 108 0.84 -7.88 -9.35
CA ILE A 108 1.44 -8.58 -8.20
C ILE A 108 0.37 -9.21 -7.31
N VAL A 109 -0.69 -8.46 -6.99
CA VAL A 109 -1.78 -8.96 -6.13
C VAL A 109 -2.54 -10.11 -6.79
N ALA A 110 -2.82 -10.02 -8.10
CA ALA A 110 -3.47 -11.10 -8.85
C ALA A 110 -2.62 -12.38 -8.84
N LEU A 111 -1.33 -12.27 -9.15
CA LEU A 111 -0.38 -13.38 -9.07
C LEU A 111 -0.27 -13.95 -7.65
N ALA A 112 -0.16 -13.12 -6.65
CA ALA A 112 -0.11 -13.53 -5.25
C ALA A 112 -1.36 -14.30 -4.84
N SER A 113 -2.54 -13.84 -5.28
CA SER A 113 -3.81 -14.52 -5.02
C SER A 113 -3.87 -15.91 -5.67
N ILE A 114 -3.36 -16.04 -6.89
CA ILE A 114 -3.28 -17.34 -7.58
C ILE A 114 -2.33 -18.27 -6.79
N PHE A 115 -1.12 -17.83 -6.46
CA PHE A 115 -0.19 -18.61 -5.65
C PHE A 115 -0.80 -19.01 -4.30
N GLN A 116 -1.47 -18.06 -3.62
CA GLN A 116 -2.12 -18.31 -2.34
C GLN A 116 -3.16 -19.41 -2.45
N VAL A 117 -4.06 -19.36 -3.43
CA VAL A 117 -5.09 -20.39 -3.65
C VAL A 117 -4.45 -21.74 -3.96
N VAL A 118 -3.46 -21.77 -4.85
CA VAL A 118 -2.74 -22.99 -5.21
C VAL A 118 -2.06 -23.62 -3.97
N PHE A 119 -1.36 -22.83 -3.17
CA PHE A 119 -0.74 -23.31 -1.93
C PHE A 119 -1.76 -23.82 -0.93
N ILE A 120 -2.86 -23.11 -0.71
CA ILE A 120 -3.94 -23.54 0.18
C ILE A 120 -4.48 -24.90 -0.26
N VAL A 121 -4.80 -25.06 -1.56
CA VAL A 121 -5.34 -26.30 -2.10
C VAL A 121 -4.33 -27.44 -1.95
N ILE A 122 -3.07 -27.23 -2.33
CA ILE A 122 -2.03 -28.28 -2.21
C ILE A 122 -1.86 -28.70 -0.76
N VAL A 123 -1.71 -27.77 0.16
CA VAL A 123 -1.46 -28.07 1.59
C VAL A 123 -2.68 -28.73 2.22
N SER A 124 -3.90 -28.28 1.88
CA SER A 124 -5.14 -28.88 2.36
C SER A 124 -5.34 -30.30 1.81
N CYS A 125 -5.06 -30.52 0.53
CA CYS A 125 -5.10 -31.85 -0.08
C CYS A 125 -4.09 -32.81 0.59
N ILE A 126 -2.87 -32.35 0.81
CA ILE A 126 -1.85 -33.14 1.54
C ILE A 126 -2.34 -33.50 2.94
N ALA A 127 -2.90 -32.51 3.67
CA ALA A 127 -3.42 -32.75 5.01
C ALA A 127 -4.63 -33.70 5.05
N PHE A 128 -5.45 -33.71 3.98
CA PHE A 128 -6.63 -34.57 3.85
C PHE A 128 -6.29 -35.96 3.41
N LEU A 129 -5.41 -36.14 2.40
CA LEU A 129 -5.07 -37.43 1.80
C LEU A 129 -4.17 -38.30 2.70
N LEU A 130 -3.39 -37.70 3.58
CA LEU A 130 -2.55 -38.44 4.51
C LEU A 130 -3.36 -38.93 5.72
N PRO A 131 -3.51 -40.26 5.92
CA PRO A 131 -4.41 -40.82 6.93
C PRO A 131 -3.90 -40.66 8.37
N TRP A 132 -2.73 -40.09 8.57
CA TRP A 132 -2.06 -39.99 9.86
C TRP A 132 -2.41 -38.68 10.57
N LYS A 133 -2.50 -38.72 11.90
CA LYS A 133 -2.74 -37.50 12.72
C LYS A 133 -1.55 -36.53 12.73
N LEU A 134 -0.34 -37.05 12.44
CA LEU A 134 0.91 -36.27 12.41
C LEU A 134 0.93 -35.16 11.33
N PRO A 135 0.54 -35.40 10.06
CA PRO A 135 0.60 -34.36 9.04
C PRO A 135 -0.34 -33.17 9.32
N LYS A 136 -1.52 -33.41 9.88
CA LYS A 136 -2.43 -32.34 10.25
C LYS A 136 -1.85 -31.41 11.33
N LYS A 137 -1.19 -32.00 12.34
CA LYS A 137 -0.52 -31.20 13.39
C LYS A 137 0.70 -30.49 12.84
N ALA A 138 1.48 -31.12 11.97
CA ALA A 138 2.65 -30.51 11.33
C ALA A 138 2.25 -29.34 10.41
N VAL A 139 1.23 -29.51 9.58
CA VAL A 139 0.68 -28.43 8.73
C VAL A 139 0.22 -27.25 9.58
N ARG A 140 -0.54 -27.53 10.65
CA ARG A 140 -1.00 -26.47 11.56
C ARG A 140 0.17 -25.72 12.22
N LEU A 141 1.20 -26.46 12.66
CA LEU A 141 2.39 -25.85 13.24
C LEU A 141 3.14 -24.98 12.22
N LEU A 142 3.32 -25.47 10.99
CA LEU A 142 3.95 -24.71 9.90
C LEU A 142 3.16 -23.45 9.57
N CYS A 143 1.84 -23.51 9.53
CA CYS A 143 0.99 -22.35 9.33
C CYS A 143 1.14 -21.33 10.48
N ILE A 144 1.16 -21.79 11.73
CA ILE A 144 1.37 -20.91 12.89
C ILE A 144 2.74 -20.23 12.80
N LEU A 145 3.79 -20.98 12.46
CA LEU A 145 5.13 -20.42 12.27
C LEU A 145 5.16 -19.41 11.11
N GLY A 146 4.49 -19.73 9.99
CA GLY A 146 4.41 -18.84 8.83
C GLY A 146 3.71 -17.51 9.13
N VAL A 147 2.65 -17.51 9.96
CA VAL A 147 1.96 -16.29 10.40
C VAL A 147 2.77 -15.52 11.45
N SER A 148 3.55 -16.23 12.28
CA SER A 148 4.37 -15.63 13.33
C SER A 148 5.55 -14.83 12.79
N ILE A 149 6.00 -15.15 11.57
CA ILE A 149 7.10 -14.42 10.92
C ILE A 149 6.53 -13.20 10.21
N PRO A 150 7.00 -11.97 10.49
CA PRO A 150 6.56 -10.79 9.76
C PRO A 150 6.80 -10.91 8.25
N SER A 151 5.82 -10.56 7.44
CA SER A 151 5.87 -10.72 5.97
C SER A 151 7.06 -9.95 5.34
N PHE A 152 7.40 -8.78 5.88
CA PHE A 152 8.56 -8.02 5.41
C PHE A 152 9.88 -8.74 5.67
N TYR A 153 9.99 -9.48 6.78
CA TYR A 153 11.19 -10.27 7.09
C TYR A 153 11.37 -11.42 6.10
N LEU A 154 10.28 -12.14 5.80
CA LEU A 154 10.30 -13.18 4.75
C LEU A 154 10.74 -12.61 3.40
N ALA A 155 10.19 -11.45 3.03
CA ALA A 155 10.57 -10.77 1.79
C ALA A 155 12.05 -10.36 1.79
N THR A 156 12.57 -9.85 2.92
CA THR A 156 13.99 -9.47 3.05
C THR A 156 14.91 -10.69 2.91
N VAL A 157 14.62 -11.78 3.62
CA VAL A 157 15.40 -13.04 3.52
C VAL A 157 15.35 -13.61 2.11
N TYR A 158 14.18 -13.58 1.47
CA TYR A 158 14.01 -14.03 0.09
C TYR A 158 14.86 -13.18 -0.88
N LEU A 159 14.80 -11.86 -0.77
CA LEU A 159 15.59 -10.95 -1.61
C LEU A 159 17.08 -11.10 -1.36
N ASP A 160 17.52 -11.20 -0.10
CA ASP A 160 18.93 -11.43 0.22
C ASP A 160 19.46 -12.70 -0.46
N TYR A 161 18.75 -13.80 -0.33
CA TYR A 161 19.17 -15.07 -0.91
C TYR A 161 19.14 -15.07 -2.44
N PHE A 162 18.00 -14.69 -3.06
CA PHE A 162 17.83 -14.82 -4.50
C PHE A 162 18.41 -13.64 -5.30
N ALA A 163 18.39 -12.43 -4.76
CA ALA A 163 18.90 -11.26 -5.45
C ALA A 163 20.38 -10.99 -5.14
N VAL A 164 20.77 -11.01 -3.85
CA VAL A 164 22.13 -10.65 -3.45
C VAL A 164 23.07 -11.83 -3.60
N GLN A 165 22.76 -12.98 -2.97
CA GLN A 165 23.69 -14.12 -2.96
C GLN A 165 23.71 -14.89 -4.28
N LYS A 166 22.56 -15.05 -4.95
CA LYS A 166 22.43 -15.82 -6.18
C LYS A 166 22.36 -14.99 -7.45
N SER A 167 22.14 -13.67 -7.33
CA SER A 167 21.99 -12.75 -8.48
C SER A 167 20.95 -13.21 -9.51
N LEU A 168 19.94 -13.95 -9.08
CA LEU A 168 18.89 -14.51 -9.95
C LEU A 168 17.77 -13.50 -10.23
N ILE A 169 17.63 -12.50 -9.38
CA ILE A 169 16.54 -11.52 -9.39
C ILE A 169 17.14 -10.12 -9.27
N SER A 170 16.66 -9.16 -10.05
CA SER A 170 17.03 -7.76 -9.87
C SER A 170 16.21 -7.11 -8.74
N VAL A 171 16.89 -6.41 -7.81
CA VAL A 171 16.27 -5.72 -6.69
C VAL A 171 15.55 -4.44 -7.14
N ALA A 172 15.99 -3.82 -8.23
CA ALA A 172 15.47 -2.54 -8.69
C ALA A 172 15.36 -2.46 -10.21
N GLY A 173 14.29 -1.82 -10.66
CA GLY A 173 14.22 -1.23 -12.01
C GLY A 173 13.88 -2.14 -13.18
N ASN A 174 13.82 -3.46 -13.03
CA ASN A 174 13.48 -4.35 -14.14
C ASN A 174 11.99 -4.71 -14.14
N THR A 175 11.33 -4.42 -15.25
CA THR A 175 9.94 -4.84 -15.55
C THR A 175 9.88 -6.27 -16.10
N THR A 176 10.74 -7.17 -15.61
CA THR A 176 10.72 -8.58 -16.00
C THR A 176 9.63 -9.33 -15.23
N LEU A 177 9.15 -10.43 -15.81
CA LEU A 177 8.18 -11.33 -15.18
C LEU A 177 8.62 -11.77 -13.78
N LEU A 178 9.92 -11.98 -13.57
CA LEU A 178 10.52 -12.33 -12.28
C LEU A 178 10.30 -11.24 -11.22
N SER A 179 10.26 -9.96 -11.61
CA SER A 179 9.98 -8.84 -10.69
C SER A 179 8.57 -8.86 -10.11
N TYR A 180 7.62 -9.50 -10.82
CA TYR A 180 6.24 -9.71 -10.34
C TYR A 180 6.10 -11.00 -9.53
N ILE A 181 6.77 -12.06 -9.98
CA ILE A 181 6.68 -13.40 -9.35
C ILE A 181 7.28 -13.38 -7.94
N SER A 182 8.42 -12.73 -7.75
CA SER A 182 9.13 -12.69 -6.48
C SER A 182 8.28 -12.16 -5.30
N PRO A 183 7.73 -10.94 -5.37
CA PRO A 183 6.86 -10.45 -4.31
C PRO A 183 5.55 -11.23 -4.22
N ALA A 184 5.02 -11.74 -5.35
CA ALA A 184 3.80 -12.52 -5.37
C ALA A 184 3.94 -13.85 -4.62
N ILE A 185 5.08 -14.54 -4.73
CA ILE A 185 5.35 -15.76 -3.94
C ILE A 185 5.39 -15.44 -2.44
N CYS A 186 6.12 -14.39 -2.04
CA CYS A 186 6.22 -14.01 -0.62
C CYS A 186 4.83 -13.71 -0.02
N ILE A 187 4.01 -12.92 -0.72
CA ILE A 187 2.66 -12.57 -0.29
C ILE A 187 1.75 -13.81 -0.30
N GLY A 188 1.85 -14.65 -1.35
CA GLY A 188 1.03 -15.85 -1.50
C GLY A 188 1.31 -16.89 -0.41
N VAL A 189 2.57 -17.13 -0.09
CA VAL A 189 2.96 -18.08 0.99
C VAL A 189 2.50 -17.56 2.35
N PHE A 190 2.70 -16.26 2.64
CA PHE A 190 2.23 -15.66 3.88
C PHE A 190 0.71 -15.75 4.02
N GLY A 191 -0.03 -15.36 2.97
CA GLY A 191 -1.48 -15.45 2.95
C GLY A 191 -2.00 -16.88 3.07
N ALA A 192 -1.36 -17.85 2.40
CA ALA A 192 -1.71 -19.26 2.53
C ALA A 192 -1.54 -19.77 3.97
N SER A 193 -0.47 -19.37 4.66
CA SER A 193 -0.24 -19.73 6.07
C SER A 193 -1.35 -19.22 6.99
N PHE A 194 -1.95 -18.07 6.66
CA PHE A 194 -3.05 -17.50 7.43
C PHE A 194 -4.39 -18.23 7.20
N TYR A 195 -4.70 -18.57 5.93
CA TYR A 195 -6.01 -19.13 5.58
C TYR A 195 -6.09 -20.65 5.67
N THR A 196 -4.99 -21.40 5.49
CA THR A 196 -5.00 -22.87 5.54
C THR A 196 -5.55 -23.45 6.85
N PRO A 197 -5.28 -22.91 8.06
CA PRO A 197 -5.84 -23.45 9.30
C PRO A 197 -7.36 -23.27 9.46
N LEU A 198 -7.99 -22.46 8.60
CA LEU A 198 -9.43 -22.19 8.63
C LEU A 198 -10.24 -23.20 7.82
N LEU A 199 -9.55 -24.02 6.99
CA LEU A 199 -10.13 -25.10 6.18
C LEU A 199 -9.90 -26.45 6.84
#